data_125bae280d15f8f616870b1eacf79bd3
#
_entry.id   125bae280d15f8f616870b1eacf79bd3
#
_cell.length_a   1.000
_cell.length_b   1.000
_cell.length_c   1.000
_cell.angle_alpha   90.00
_cell.angle_beta   90.00
_cell.angle_gamma   90.00
#
_symmetry.space_group_name_H-M   'P 1'
#
loop_
_entity.id
_entity.type
_entity.pdbx_description
1 polymer ?
#
loop_
_entity_poly.entity_id
_entity_poly.type
_entity_poly.pdbx_seq_one_letter_code
_entity_poly.pdbx_strand_id
1 'polypeptide(L)'
;EHIVDHLIKIRELQKKTNGFVTLIPLKFSLDNTELEQDNLVTNECSSVYDLRITALSRLMLANTLNNISVYWVAYGKKLAQVALSNGGSDLVGTAFSEEIYRAAGKPTTSSVDELATMVKEIGRKPAQRNTHFGILKQF
;
A
#
# COMPACT_ATOMS: atom_id res chain seq x y z
N GLU A 1 -3.47 17.63 7.26
CA GLU A 1 -2.74 18.74 6.61
C GLU A 1 -1.45 18.25 5.97
N HIS A 2 -0.49 17.68 6.72
CA HIS A 2 0.81 17.20 6.18
C HIS A 2 0.70 16.20 5.02
N ILE A 3 -0.25 15.27 5.07
CA ILE A 3 -0.46 14.29 4.00
C ILE A 3 -0.94 14.97 2.73
N VAL A 4 -1.87 15.92 2.83
CA VAL A 4 -2.37 16.68 1.68
C VAL A 4 -1.25 17.47 1.03
N ASP A 5 -0.45 18.18 1.82
CA ASP A 5 0.71 18.94 1.33
C ASP A 5 1.73 18.03 0.63
N HIS A 6 2.01 16.86 1.21
CA HIS A 6 2.89 15.86 0.60
C HIS A 6 2.36 15.35 -0.75
N LEU A 7 1.06 15.03 -0.83
CA LEU A 7 0.44 14.57 -2.08
C LEU A 7 0.41 15.67 -3.16
N ILE A 8 0.24 16.94 -2.77
CA ILE A 8 0.36 18.08 -3.69
C ILE A 8 1.78 18.12 -4.28
N LYS A 9 2.80 18.03 -3.45
CA LYS A 9 4.21 18.04 -3.89
C LYS A 9 4.53 16.87 -4.84
N ILE A 10 4.06 15.66 -4.51
CA ILE A 10 4.21 14.49 -5.38
C ILE A 10 3.53 14.75 -6.72
N ARG A 11 2.30 15.23 -6.73
CA ARG A 11 1.55 15.51 -7.95
C ARG A 11 2.24 16.54 -8.83
N GLU A 12 2.71 17.65 -8.27
CA GLU A 12 3.39 18.69 -9.04
C GLU A 12 4.75 18.21 -9.57
N LEU A 13 5.48 17.41 -8.81
CA LEU A 13 6.72 16.80 -9.28
C LEU A 13 6.45 15.77 -10.39
N GLN A 14 5.42 14.93 -10.23
CA GLN A 14 5.01 13.96 -11.25
C GLN A 14 4.64 14.64 -12.57
N LYS A 15 3.89 15.74 -12.53
CA LYS A 15 3.56 16.52 -13.74
C LYS A 15 4.80 17.04 -14.47
N LYS A 16 5.85 17.40 -13.75
CA LYS A 16 7.11 17.92 -14.32
C LYS A 16 8.01 16.84 -14.88
N THR A 17 8.08 15.69 -14.19
CA THR A 17 9.12 14.69 -14.46
C THR A 17 8.59 13.38 -15.04
N ASN A 18 7.32 13.07 -14.80
CA ASN A 18 6.72 11.74 -15.03
C ASN A 18 7.58 10.60 -14.45
N GLY A 19 8.31 10.89 -13.36
CA GLY A 19 9.33 10.00 -12.81
C GLY A 19 8.81 8.94 -11.84
N PHE A 20 7.61 9.13 -11.26
CA PHE A 20 7.04 8.16 -10.33
C PHE A 20 6.22 7.10 -11.09
N VAL A 21 6.43 5.84 -10.74
CA VAL A 21 5.69 4.70 -11.30
C VAL A 21 4.50 4.33 -10.43
N THR A 22 4.65 4.44 -9.12
CA THR A 22 3.60 4.12 -8.14
C THR A 22 3.79 4.94 -6.86
N LEU A 23 2.71 5.15 -6.13
CA LEU A 23 2.74 5.56 -4.72
C LEU A 23 2.44 4.35 -3.85
N ILE A 24 3.25 4.14 -2.81
CA ILE A 24 3.06 3.12 -1.79
C ILE A 24 2.94 3.82 -0.43
N PRO A 25 1.74 4.11 0.06
CA PRO A 25 1.57 4.61 1.42
C PRO A 25 2.03 3.56 2.42
N LEU A 26 3.07 3.86 3.19
CA LEU A 26 3.57 2.96 4.22
C LEU A 26 2.95 3.32 5.57
N LYS A 27 2.46 2.30 6.27
CA LYS A 27 2.00 2.42 7.65
C LYS A 27 3.20 2.27 8.58
N PHE A 28 3.30 3.13 9.59
CA PHE A 28 4.22 2.93 10.69
C PHE A 28 3.74 1.76 11.55
N SER A 29 4.65 0.86 11.92
CA SER A 29 4.39 -0.20 12.89
C SER A 29 5.08 0.14 14.20
N LEU A 30 4.32 0.18 15.26
CA LEU A 30 4.81 0.51 16.60
C LEU A 30 5.45 -0.70 17.29
N ASP A 31 4.96 -1.90 17.00
CA ASP A 31 5.34 -3.14 17.67
C ASP A 31 6.86 -3.36 17.69
N ASN A 32 7.43 -3.59 18.85
CA ASN A 32 8.85 -3.85 19.12
C ASN A 32 9.80 -2.69 18.73
N THR A 33 9.32 -1.46 18.69
CA THR A 33 10.16 -0.27 18.44
C THR A 33 10.67 0.36 19.74
N GLU A 34 11.75 1.12 19.66
CA GLU A 34 12.23 1.94 20.79
C GLU A 34 11.16 2.97 21.21
N LEU A 35 10.39 3.51 20.25
CA LEU A 35 9.32 4.46 20.54
C LEU A 35 8.20 3.86 21.41
N GLU A 36 7.92 2.58 21.24
CA GLU A 36 7.00 1.84 22.11
C GLU A 36 7.61 1.61 23.49
N GLN A 37 8.86 1.13 23.53
CA GLN A 37 9.57 0.82 24.77
C GLN A 37 9.73 2.06 25.67
N ASP A 38 10.01 3.22 25.07
CA ASP A 38 10.18 4.50 25.76
C ASP A 38 8.83 5.20 26.03
N ASN A 39 7.71 4.60 25.68
CA ASN A 39 6.36 5.19 25.79
C ASN A 39 6.19 6.55 25.10
N LEU A 40 7.00 6.84 24.09
CA LEU A 40 6.92 8.09 23.31
C LEU A 40 5.75 8.06 22.31
N VAL A 41 5.37 6.88 21.84
CA VAL A 41 4.20 6.65 21.02
C VAL A 41 3.45 5.44 21.60
N THR A 42 2.15 5.60 21.85
CA THR A 42 1.33 4.57 22.50
C THR A 42 0.31 3.93 21.57
N ASN A 43 0.08 4.49 20.41
CA ASN A 43 -0.94 3.98 19.47
C ASN A 43 -0.50 4.13 18.01
N GLU A 44 -0.77 3.12 17.21
CA GLU A 44 -0.72 3.21 15.75
C GLU A 44 -1.94 3.97 15.20
N CYS A 45 -1.82 4.45 13.97
CA CYS A 45 -2.96 4.98 13.23
C CYS A 45 -4.02 3.91 13.02
N SER A 46 -5.30 4.31 13.08
CA SER A 46 -6.41 3.38 12.89
C SER A 46 -6.49 2.89 11.44
N SER A 47 -7.04 1.70 11.23
CA SER A 47 -7.31 1.16 9.89
C SER A 47 -8.22 2.06 9.04
N VAL A 48 -9.13 2.80 9.67
CA VAL A 48 -9.96 3.80 8.97
C VAL A 48 -9.11 4.94 8.44
N TYR A 49 -8.09 5.36 9.18
CA TYR A 49 -7.17 6.39 8.74
C TYR A 49 -6.33 5.91 7.55
N ASP A 50 -5.85 4.67 7.58
CA ASP A 50 -5.10 4.05 6.47
C ASP A 50 -5.94 4.00 5.18
N LEU A 51 -7.22 3.62 5.30
CA LEU A 51 -8.16 3.63 4.17
C LEU A 51 -8.42 5.04 3.63
N ARG A 52 -8.54 6.04 4.51
CA ARG A 52 -8.69 7.45 4.11
C ARG A 52 -7.46 7.95 3.35
N ILE A 53 -6.25 7.59 3.78
CA ILE A 53 -5.01 7.94 3.06
C ILE A 53 -5.02 7.33 1.65
N THR A 54 -5.38 6.06 1.52
CA THR A 54 -5.47 5.37 0.22
C THR A 54 -6.48 6.07 -0.70
N ALA A 55 -7.68 6.37 -0.20
CA ALA A 55 -8.72 7.06 -0.97
C ALA A 55 -8.32 8.48 -1.35
N LEU A 56 -7.74 9.23 -0.41
CA LEU A 56 -7.27 10.60 -0.64
C LEU A 56 -6.14 10.61 -1.70
N SER A 57 -5.21 9.68 -1.60
CA SER A 57 -4.15 9.52 -2.60
C SER A 57 -4.72 9.29 -4.00
N ARG A 58 -5.73 8.43 -4.12
CA ARG A 58 -6.42 8.18 -5.40
C ARG A 58 -7.06 9.45 -5.95
N LEU A 59 -7.78 10.20 -5.12
CA LEU A 59 -8.46 11.43 -5.56
C LEU A 59 -7.47 12.52 -5.97
N MET A 60 -6.41 12.71 -5.19
CA MET A 60 -5.44 13.79 -5.42
C MET A 60 -4.47 13.51 -6.56
N LEU A 61 -4.16 12.24 -6.81
CA LEU A 61 -3.19 11.82 -7.84
C LEU A 61 -3.85 11.32 -9.13
N ALA A 62 -5.18 11.32 -9.20
CA ALA A 62 -5.91 10.93 -10.41
C ALA A 62 -5.37 11.68 -11.65
N ASN A 63 -5.22 10.96 -12.76
CA ASN A 63 -4.69 11.45 -14.03
C ASN A 63 -3.21 11.91 -14.01
N THR A 64 -2.52 11.80 -12.89
CA THR A 64 -1.09 12.12 -12.80
C THR A 64 -0.25 10.91 -12.39
N LEU A 65 -0.68 10.18 -11.38
CA LEU A 65 -0.05 8.94 -10.93
C LEU A 65 -1.14 7.89 -10.65
N ASN A 66 -1.35 7.00 -11.61
CA ASN A 66 -2.48 6.07 -11.58
C ASN A 66 -2.27 4.83 -10.70
N ASN A 67 -1.02 4.49 -10.39
CA ASN A 67 -0.71 3.33 -9.60
C ASN A 67 -0.60 3.69 -8.12
N ILE A 68 -1.48 3.12 -7.30
CA ILE A 68 -1.43 3.21 -5.83
C ILE A 68 -1.37 1.80 -5.31
N SER A 69 -0.20 1.42 -4.83
CA SER A 69 0.06 0.07 -4.35
C SER A 69 -0.23 -0.02 -2.85
N VAL A 70 -1.03 -0.99 -2.48
CA VAL A 70 -1.37 -1.31 -1.09
C VAL A 70 -0.33 -2.29 -0.56
N TYR A 71 0.38 -1.90 0.49
CA TYR A 71 1.37 -2.75 1.12
C TYR A 71 0.69 -3.71 2.10
N TRP A 72 0.24 -4.87 1.59
CA TRP A 72 -0.55 -5.83 2.35
C TRP A 72 0.17 -6.39 3.60
N VAL A 73 1.50 -6.42 3.61
CA VAL A 73 2.28 -6.85 4.79
C VAL A 73 2.02 -5.92 5.98
N ALA A 74 2.00 -4.61 5.74
CA ALA A 74 1.74 -3.61 6.78
C ALA A 74 0.26 -3.57 7.20
N TYR A 75 -0.64 -3.71 6.23
CA TYR A 75 -2.08 -3.59 6.44
C TYR A 75 -2.71 -4.87 6.99
N GLY A 76 -2.07 -6.02 6.75
CA GLY A 76 -2.72 -7.33 6.83
C GLY A 76 -3.65 -7.56 5.63
N LYS A 77 -3.84 -8.83 5.25
CA LYS A 77 -4.54 -9.22 4.02
C LYS A 77 -5.97 -8.68 3.93
N LYS A 78 -6.74 -8.76 5.02
CA LYS A 78 -8.14 -8.30 5.06
C LYS A 78 -8.27 -6.78 4.80
N LEU A 79 -7.48 -5.97 5.49
CA LEU A 79 -7.51 -4.52 5.28
C LEU A 79 -6.98 -4.13 3.91
N ALA A 80 -5.94 -4.81 3.42
CA ALA A 80 -5.41 -4.60 2.08
C ALA A 80 -6.45 -4.87 1.00
N GLN A 81 -7.26 -5.92 1.15
CA GLN A 81 -8.38 -6.24 0.25
C GLN A 81 -9.43 -5.10 0.24
N VAL A 82 -9.79 -4.56 1.41
CA VAL A 82 -10.69 -3.39 1.51
C VAL A 82 -10.05 -2.15 0.89
N ALA A 83 -8.75 -1.93 1.10
CA ALA A 83 -8.03 -0.77 0.55
C ALA A 83 -8.00 -0.79 -0.99
N LEU A 84 -7.99 -1.96 -1.63
CA LEU A 84 -8.18 -2.05 -3.08
C LEU A 84 -9.53 -1.45 -3.51
N SER A 85 -10.61 -1.64 -2.76
CA SER A 85 -11.92 -1.04 -3.04
C SER A 85 -11.97 0.46 -2.70
N ASN A 86 -11.02 0.96 -1.92
CA ASN A 86 -10.90 2.36 -1.50
C ASN A 86 -9.84 3.16 -2.27
N GLY A 87 -9.51 2.76 -3.48
CA GLY A 87 -8.59 3.53 -4.33
C GLY A 87 -7.26 2.85 -4.63
N GLY A 88 -6.89 1.78 -3.94
CA GLY A 88 -5.75 0.95 -4.29
C GLY A 88 -5.95 0.28 -5.65
N SER A 89 -4.87 0.11 -6.41
CA SER A 89 -4.89 -0.54 -7.73
C SER A 89 -3.97 -1.74 -7.82
N ASP A 90 -3.17 -1.97 -6.80
CA ASP A 90 -2.11 -2.98 -6.80
C ASP A 90 -1.83 -3.48 -5.38
N LEU A 91 -1.48 -4.75 -5.26
CA LEU A 91 -0.84 -5.33 -4.09
C LEU A 91 0.64 -5.49 -4.43
N VAL A 92 1.54 -4.98 -3.62
CA VAL A 92 2.99 -4.89 -3.90
C VAL A 92 3.61 -6.20 -4.40
N GLY A 93 2.93 -7.32 -4.21
CA GLY A 93 3.36 -8.64 -4.62
C GLY A 93 3.76 -9.51 -3.44
N THR A 94 4.35 -10.67 -3.74
CA THR A 94 4.86 -11.57 -2.71
C THR A 94 6.21 -11.05 -2.22
N ALA A 95 6.28 -10.56 -1.00
CA ALA A 95 7.53 -10.11 -0.40
C ALA A 95 8.48 -11.30 -0.21
N PHE A 96 9.64 -11.25 -0.86
CA PHE A 96 10.63 -12.32 -0.78
C PHE A 96 11.50 -12.22 0.49
N SER A 97 11.77 -10.99 0.97
CA SER A 97 12.60 -10.75 2.14
C SER A 97 12.14 -9.46 2.83
N GLU A 98 11.09 -9.56 3.64
CA GLU A 98 10.56 -8.45 4.42
C GLU A 98 11.04 -8.58 5.87
N GLU A 99 12.06 -7.82 6.22
CA GLU A 99 12.68 -7.94 7.54
C GLU A 99 12.07 -7.00 8.57
N ILE A 100 11.62 -5.82 8.17
CA ILE A 100 11.10 -4.79 9.08
C ILE A 100 9.81 -5.28 9.74
N TYR A 101 8.82 -5.68 8.96
CA TYR A 101 7.55 -6.17 9.50
C TYR A 101 7.66 -7.56 10.12
N ARG A 102 8.63 -8.38 9.70
CA ARG A 102 8.96 -9.64 10.36
C ARG A 102 9.52 -9.39 11.76
N ALA A 103 10.39 -8.42 11.94
CA ALA A 103 10.90 -8.01 13.24
C ALA A 103 9.76 -7.49 14.16
N ALA A 104 8.74 -6.85 13.58
CA ALA A 104 7.53 -6.44 14.28
C ALA A 104 6.51 -7.59 14.48
N GLY A 105 6.89 -8.86 14.20
CA GLY A 105 6.04 -10.03 14.44
C GLY A 105 4.89 -10.23 13.46
N LYS A 106 4.88 -9.52 12.32
CA LYS A 106 3.79 -9.58 11.33
C LYS A 106 4.03 -10.67 10.28
N PRO A 107 2.97 -11.34 9.77
CA PRO A 107 3.09 -12.28 8.66
C PRO A 107 3.59 -11.57 7.40
N THR A 108 4.70 -12.02 6.83
CA THR A 108 5.34 -11.39 5.67
C THR A 108 5.28 -12.23 4.39
N THR A 109 4.64 -13.41 4.45
CA THR A 109 4.57 -14.34 3.33
C THR A 109 3.15 -14.51 2.81
N SER A 110 3.02 -14.61 1.50
CA SER A 110 1.78 -14.98 0.80
C SER A 110 2.12 -15.65 -0.52
N SER A 111 1.23 -16.48 -1.04
CA SER A 111 1.35 -17.01 -2.38
C SER A 111 0.70 -16.08 -3.42
N VAL A 112 1.12 -16.22 -4.68
CA VAL A 112 0.50 -15.50 -5.80
C VAL A 112 -1.00 -15.85 -5.91
N ASP A 113 -1.35 -17.13 -5.74
CA ASP A 113 -2.73 -17.60 -5.84
C ASP A 113 -3.62 -17.04 -4.72
N GLU A 114 -3.08 -16.90 -3.51
CA GLU A 114 -3.79 -16.28 -2.40
C GLU A 114 -4.08 -14.80 -2.67
N LEU A 115 -3.08 -14.03 -3.13
CA LEU A 115 -3.28 -12.63 -3.50
C LEU A 115 -4.25 -12.49 -4.69
N ALA A 116 -4.18 -13.38 -5.69
CA ALA A 116 -5.10 -13.39 -6.80
C ALA A 116 -6.55 -13.69 -6.34
N THR A 117 -6.72 -14.62 -5.39
CA THR A 117 -8.02 -14.93 -4.81
C THR A 117 -8.62 -13.72 -4.10
N MET A 118 -7.83 -13.01 -3.29
CA MET A 118 -8.28 -11.78 -2.63
C MET A 118 -8.80 -10.73 -3.62
N VAL A 119 -8.15 -10.60 -4.77
CA VAL A 119 -8.57 -9.65 -5.82
C VAL A 119 -9.87 -10.12 -6.50
N LYS A 120 -10.04 -11.43 -6.74
CA LYS A 120 -11.28 -12.00 -7.32
C LYS A 120 -12.48 -11.81 -6.39
N GLU A 121 -12.30 -12.01 -5.09
CA GLU A 121 -13.39 -11.89 -4.09
C GLU A 121 -14.02 -10.51 -4.04
N ILE A 122 -13.30 -9.45 -4.42
CA ILE A 122 -13.84 -8.10 -4.56
C ILE A 122 -14.35 -7.77 -5.97
N GLY A 123 -14.54 -8.79 -6.82
CA GLY A 123 -15.07 -8.65 -8.18
C GLY A 123 -14.09 -8.05 -9.19
N ARG A 124 -12.79 -8.05 -8.91
CA ARG A 124 -11.75 -7.55 -9.83
C ARG A 124 -11.02 -8.69 -10.53
N LYS A 125 -10.44 -8.38 -11.68
CA LYS A 125 -9.61 -9.34 -12.44
C LYS A 125 -8.15 -9.20 -12.02
N PRO A 126 -7.57 -10.22 -11.35
CA PRO A 126 -6.17 -10.18 -10.95
C PRO A 126 -5.24 -10.36 -12.14
N ALA A 127 -4.14 -9.60 -12.11
CA ALA A 127 -3.07 -9.73 -13.07
C ALA A 127 -1.71 -9.63 -12.35
N GLN A 128 -0.78 -10.48 -12.75
CA GLN A 128 0.61 -10.34 -12.34
C GLN A 128 1.32 -9.32 -13.23
N ARG A 129 2.06 -8.42 -12.63
CA ARG A 129 2.80 -7.37 -13.31
C ARG A 129 4.30 -7.44 -13.04
N ASN A 130 5.09 -6.79 -13.88
CA ASN A 130 6.49 -6.49 -13.59
C ASN A 130 6.63 -5.16 -12.82
N THR A 131 7.87 -4.74 -12.54
CA THR A 131 8.17 -3.51 -11.81
C THR A 131 7.75 -2.23 -12.56
N HIS A 132 7.63 -2.29 -13.87
CA HIS A 132 7.15 -1.19 -14.72
C HIS A 132 5.65 -1.25 -15.01
N PHE A 133 4.90 -2.05 -14.24
CA PHE A 133 3.45 -2.24 -14.39
C PHE A 133 2.99 -2.85 -15.72
N GLY A 134 3.90 -3.46 -16.48
CA GLY A 134 3.56 -4.31 -17.62
C GLY A 134 2.94 -5.62 -17.15
N ILE A 135 1.80 -6.01 -17.75
CA ILE A 135 1.10 -7.26 -17.41
C ILE A 135 1.90 -8.45 -17.92
N LEU A 136 2.20 -9.40 -17.02
CA LEU A 136 2.88 -10.65 -17.32
C LEU A 136 1.91 -11.82 -17.46
N LYS A 137 0.88 -11.89 -16.62
CA LYS A 137 -0.10 -12.96 -16.57
C LYS A 137 -1.44 -12.45 -16.04
N GLN A 138 -2.54 -12.96 -16.55
CA GLN A 138 -3.90 -12.81 -16.00
C GLN A 138 -4.34 -14.13 -15.35
N PHE A 139 -5.17 -14.05 -14.28
CA PHE A 139 -5.63 -15.21 -13.53
C PHE A 139 -7.12 -15.45 -13.68
#